data_e626353fe5b0d06b266fc5cb5ec63ffc
#
_entry.id   e626353fe5b0d06b266fc5cb5ec63ffc
#
_cell.length_a   1.000
_cell.length_b   1.000
_cell.length_c   1.000
_cell.angle_alpha   90.00
_cell.angle_beta   90.00
_cell.angle_gamma   90.00
#
_symmetry.space_group_name_H-M   'P 1'
#
loop_
_entity.id
_entity.type
_entity.pdbx_description
1 polymer ?
#
loop_
_entity_poly.entity_id
_entity_poly.type
_entity_poly.pdbx_seq_one_letter_code
_entity_poly.pdbx_strand_id
1 'polypeptide(L)'
;QCTENGCIFSDDAVNAFVAKAKEADGYIFGTPVYYAHPSGRIQSFLDRVFYSSGKHFAHKPGASVAVARRGGTALNKYFGITQMITVGSTYWNQVHGRNAEDAAKDLEGMQTMRNLGHNMAWVLKCLEAGKEKGLVPPTADRSNQTNFIR
;
A
#
# COMPACT_ATOMS: atom_id res chain seq x y z
N GLN A 1 4.59 15.97 16.55
CA GLN A 1 3.54 15.05 17.01
C GLN A 1 2.45 14.98 15.97
N CYS A 2 2.13 13.77 15.48
CA CYS A 2 0.94 13.58 14.69
C CYS A 2 -0.28 13.66 15.60
N THR A 3 -1.32 14.34 15.11
CA THR A 3 -2.54 14.58 15.87
C THR A 3 -3.69 13.76 15.28
N GLU A 4 -4.85 13.75 15.94
CA GLU A 4 -6.09 13.18 15.40
C GLU A 4 -6.48 13.78 14.04
N ASN A 5 -5.99 14.97 13.73
CA ASN A 5 -6.25 15.70 12.50
C ASN A 5 -5.25 15.40 11.35
N GLY A 6 -4.30 14.50 11.57
CA GLY A 6 -3.33 14.09 10.56
C GLY A 6 -1.87 14.41 10.91
N CYS A 7 -1.03 14.57 9.89
CA CYS A 7 0.36 14.94 10.05
C CYS A 7 0.50 16.42 10.44
N ILE A 8 1.40 16.71 11.40
CA ILE A 8 1.66 18.09 11.86
C ILE A 8 2.24 18.99 10.75
N PHE A 9 3.00 18.42 9.82
CA PHE A 9 3.51 19.17 8.67
C PHE A 9 2.39 19.31 7.63
N SER A 10 2.08 20.53 7.24
CA SER A 10 0.97 20.88 6.36
C SER A 10 1.40 21.46 5.01
N ASP A 11 2.71 21.63 4.79
CA ASP A 11 3.31 22.27 3.63
C ASP A 11 3.68 21.28 2.50
N ASP A 12 3.18 20.03 2.59
CA ASP A 12 3.43 18.98 1.60
C ASP A 12 2.18 18.14 1.26
N ALA A 13 2.38 17.08 0.46
CA ALA A 13 1.30 16.27 -0.06
C ALA A 13 0.68 15.27 0.95
N VAL A 14 1.21 15.10 2.16
CA VAL A 14 0.78 14.04 3.08
C VAL A 14 -0.68 14.19 3.48
N ASN A 15 -1.06 15.35 4.00
CA ASN A 15 -2.44 15.58 4.46
C ASN A 15 -3.44 15.62 3.30
N ALA A 16 -3.04 16.16 2.14
CA ALA A 16 -3.87 16.15 0.94
C ALA A 16 -4.11 14.72 0.42
N PHE A 17 -3.08 13.87 0.46
CA PHE A 17 -3.21 12.45 0.12
C PHE A 17 -4.14 11.72 1.11
N VAL A 18 -3.95 11.92 2.42
CA VAL A 18 -4.79 11.29 3.46
C VAL A 18 -6.26 11.64 3.28
N ALA A 19 -6.58 12.89 2.93
CA ALA A 19 -7.95 13.29 2.67
C ALA A 19 -8.59 12.47 1.53
N LYS A 20 -7.88 12.30 0.41
CA LYS A 20 -8.33 11.45 -0.71
C LYS A 20 -8.35 9.97 -0.35
N ALA A 21 -7.35 9.51 0.40
CA ALA A 21 -7.24 8.10 0.79
C ALA A 21 -8.41 7.64 1.67
N LYS A 22 -9.03 8.50 2.45
CA LYS A 22 -10.22 8.14 3.23
C LYS A 22 -11.38 7.67 2.36
N GLU A 23 -11.51 8.23 1.17
CA GLU A 23 -12.57 7.94 0.21
C GLU A 23 -12.25 6.76 -0.74
N ALA A 24 -10.98 6.35 -0.80
CA ALA A 24 -10.56 5.26 -1.68
C ALA A 24 -10.87 3.88 -1.07
N ASP A 25 -11.26 2.93 -1.92
CA ASP A 25 -11.57 1.56 -1.54
C ASP A 25 -10.36 0.63 -1.52
N GLY A 26 -9.25 1.02 -2.15
CA GLY A 26 -8.00 0.25 -2.20
C GLY A 26 -6.82 1.08 -2.68
N TYR A 27 -5.60 0.54 -2.58
CA TYR A 27 -4.38 1.29 -2.83
C TYR A 27 -3.35 0.47 -3.60
N ILE A 28 -2.65 1.13 -4.52
CA ILE A 28 -1.44 0.60 -5.13
C ILE A 28 -0.33 1.65 -4.97
N PHE A 29 0.76 1.26 -4.29
CA PHE A 29 1.93 2.12 -4.10
C PHE A 29 3.06 1.66 -5.00
N GLY A 30 3.53 2.55 -5.87
CA GLY A 30 4.62 2.29 -6.80
C GLY A 30 5.94 2.95 -6.37
N THR A 31 7.05 2.26 -6.58
CA THR A 31 8.38 2.79 -6.28
C THR A 31 9.43 2.34 -7.29
N PRO A 32 10.38 3.21 -7.68
CA PRO A 32 11.62 2.74 -8.26
C PRO A 32 12.46 2.04 -7.18
N VAL A 33 13.37 1.16 -7.64
CA VAL A 33 14.33 0.48 -6.76
C VAL A 33 15.68 1.19 -6.85
N TYR A 34 16.16 1.66 -5.70
CA TYR A 34 17.49 2.23 -5.52
C TYR A 34 18.26 1.45 -4.46
N TYR A 35 19.43 0.90 -4.83
CA TYR A 35 20.24 0.08 -3.92
C TYR A 35 19.45 -1.03 -3.20
N ALA A 36 18.63 -1.76 -3.97
CA ALA A 36 17.76 -2.84 -3.48
C ALA A 36 16.65 -2.41 -2.49
N HIS A 37 16.37 -1.10 -2.38
CA HIS A 37 15.34 -0.55 -1.51
C HIS A 37 14.32 0.32 -2.26
N PRO A 38 13.10 0.49 -1.71
CA PRO A 38 12.19 1.53 -2.18
C PRO A 38 12.86 2.90 -2.09
N SER A 39 12.47 3.84 -2.93
CA SER A 39 13.01 5.19 -2.84
C SER A 39 12.78 5.80 -1.45
N GLY A 40 13.76 6.54 -0.92
CA GLY A 40 13.61 7.21 0.37
C GLY A 40 12.42 8.17 0.41
N ARG A 41 12.05 8.75 -0.74
CA ARG A 41 10.87 9.63 -0.87
C ARG A 41 9.57 8.90 -0.54
N ILE A 42 9.34 7.72 -1.15
CA ILE A 42 8.11 6.97 -0.89
C ILE A 42 8.08 6.45 0.55
N GLN A 43 9.23 6.03 1.10
CA GLN A 43 9.29 5.57 2.48
C GLN A 43 8.95 6.70 3.45
N SER A 44 9.63 7.86 3.36
CA SER A 44 9.35 9.02 4.23
C SER A 44 7.90 9.49 4.12
N PHE A 45 7.33 9.44 2.92
CA PHE A 45 5.93 9.79 2.69
C PHE A 45 5.00 8.79 3.37
N LEU A 46 5.18 7.49 3.14
CA LEU A 46 4.33 6.45 3.69
C LEU A 46 4.47 6.31 5.21
N ASP A 47 5.68 6.46 5.77
CA ASP A 47 5.89 6.48 7.22
C ASP A 47 4.99 7.54 7.88
N ARG A 48 4.92 8.73 7.31
CA ARG A 48 4.08 9.83 7.82
C ARG A 48 2.59 9.58 7.58
N VAL A 49 2.20 9.11 6.39
CA VAL A 49 0.82 8.76 6.05
C VAL A 49 0.28 7.71 7.02
N PHE A 50 0.97 6.58 7.13
CA PHE A 50 0.48 5.46 7.93
C PHE A 50 0.59 5.71 9.44
N TYR A 51 1.60 6.45 9.90
CA TYR A 51 1.70 6.83 11.31
C TYR A 51 0.59 7.78 11.74
N SER A 52 0.27 8.79 10.93
CA SER A 52 -0.76 9.78 11.26
C SER A 52 -2.19 9.29 11.03
N SER A 53 -2.38 8.35 10.11
CA SER A 53 -3.71 8.07 9.55
C SER A 53 -3.99 6.59 9.30
N GLY A 54 -3.16 5.69 9.81
CA GLY A 54 -3.23 4.24 9.55
C GLY A 54 -4.61 3.62 9.78
N LYS A 55 -5.39 4.14 10.72
CA LYS A 55 -6.76 3.68 11.01
C LYS A 55 -7.72 3.74 9.80
N HIS A 56 -7.46 4.64 8.85
CA HIS A 56 -8.32 4.80 7.66
C HIS A 56 -8.03 3.77 6.55
N PHE A 57 -6.95 3.00 6.70
CA PHE A 57 -6.53 1.98 5.74
C PHE A 57 -6.94 0.56 6.14
N ALA A 58 -7.34 0.36 7.40
CA ALA A 58 -7.69 -0.95 7.92
C ALA A 58 -8.78 -1.62 7.06
N HIS A 59 -8.59 -2.92 6.78
CA HIS A 59 -9.48 -3.79 6.00
C HIS A 59 -9.64 -3.41 4.52
N LYS A 60 -8.95 -2.37 4.04
CA LYS A 60 -8.90 -2.04 2.61
C LYS A 60 -7.79 -2.82 1.91
N PRO A 61 -7.98 -3.26 0.67
CA PRO A 61 -6.95 -3.96 -0.08
C PRO A 61 -5.81 -3.02 -0.46
N GLY A 62 -4.59 -3.52 -0.37
CA GLY A 62 -3.37 -2.80 -0.73
C GLY A 62 -2.38 -3.67 -1.49
N ALA A 63 -1.70 -3.09 -2.46
CA ALA A 63 -0.61 -3.72 -3.17
C ALA A 63 0.58 -2.77 -3.33
N SER A 64 1.76 -3.33 -3.46
CA SER A 64 2.96 -2.58 -3.84
C SER A 64 3.53 -3.08 -5.15
N VAL A 65 4.02 -2.16 -5.97
CA VAL A 65 4.69 -2.46 -7.23
C VAL A 65 6.06 -1.80 -7.27
N ALA A 66 7.03 -2.45 -7.89
CA ALA A 66 8.38 -1.92 -8.04
C ALA A 66 8.80 -1.88 -9.50
N VAL A 67 9.55 -0.86 -9.88
CA VAL A 67 10.23 -0.77 -11.17
C VAL A 67 11.73 -0.76 -10.95
N ALA A 68 12.44 -1.70 -11.54
CA ALA A 68 13.86 -1.86 -11.36
C ALA A 68 14.56 -2.27 -12.67
N ARG A 69 15.82 -1.90 -12.80
CA ARG A 69 16.69 -2.53 -13.82
C ARG A 69 17.01 -3.98 -13.43
N ARG A 70 17.23 -4.23 -12.12
CA ARG A 70 17.54 -5.53 -11.51
C ARG A 70 17.14 -5.50 -10.05
N GLY A 71 16.86 -6.71 -9.48
CA GLY A 71 16.45 -6.85 -8.11
C GLY A 71 15.02 -6.38 -7.85
N GLY A 72 14.58 -6.50 -6.64
CA GLY A 72 13.22 -6.15 -6.21
C GLY A 72 13.19 -5.57 -4.81
N THR A 73 12.04 -5.03 -4.43
CA THR A 73 11.77 -4.53 -3.10
C THR A 73 10.26 -4.55 -2.82
N ALA A 74 9.87 -4.37 -1.57
CA ALA A 74 8.47 -4.39 -1.17
C ALA A 74 8.15 -3.29 -0.15
N LEU A 75 6.90 -2.80 -0.22
CA LEU A 75 6.32 -1.84 0.73
C LEU A 75 5.27 -2.50 1.64
N ASN A 76 5.17 -3.83 1.63
CA ASN A 76 4.09 -4.57 2.29
C ASN A 76 4.08 -4.44 3.83
N LYS A 77 5.18 -3.98 4.44
CA LYS A 77 5.25 -3.71 5.88
C LYS A 77 4.14 -2.75 6.35
N TYR A 78 3.80 -1.75 5.55
CA TYR A 78 2.75 -0.80 5.88
C TYR A 78 1.38 -1.46 5.94
N PHE A 79 1.12 -2.41 5.06
CA PHE A 79 -0.17 -3.11 5.00
C PHE A 79 -0.38 -3.98 6.24
N GLY A 80 0.64 -4.76 6.63
CA GLY A 80 0.56 -5.64 7.79
C GLY A 80 0.31 -4.89 9.11
N ILE A 81 1.02 -3.78 9.34
CA ILE A 81 0.88 -2.99 10.57
C ILE A 81 -0.51 -2.35 10.70
N THR A 82 -1.18 -2.04 9.60
CA THR A 82 -2.45 -1.31 9.58
C THR A 82 -3.67 -2.17 9.28
N GLN A 83 -3.54 -3.49 9.39
CA GLN A 83 -4.63 -4.46 9.15
C GLN A 83 -5.21 -4.40 7.73
N MET A 84 -4.43 -3.98 6.74
CA MET A 84 -4.86 -4.01 5.34
C MET A 84 -4.82 -5.43 4.77
N ILE A 85 -5.60 -5.67 3.74
CA ILE A 85 -5.58 -6.91 2.95
C ILE A 85 -4.49 -6.77 1.88
N THR A 86 -3.38 -7.49 2.03
CA THR A 86 -2.31 -7.47 1.03
C THR A 86 -2.71 -8.28 -0.20
N VAL A 87 -2.76 -7.63 -1.36
CA VAL A 87 -3.09 -8.27 -2.63
C VAL A 87 -1.81 -8.60 -3.39
N GLY A 88 -1.65 -9.87 -3.72
CA GLY A 88 -0.56 -10.36 -4.56
C GLY A 88 -0.95 -10.52 -6.02
N SER A 89 0.06 -10.83 -6.84
CA SER A 89 -0.10 -11.28 -8.21
C SER A 89 0.30 -12.76 -8.36
N THR A 90 0.81 -13.13 -9.51
CA THR A 90 1.32 -14.48 -9.80
C THR A 90 2.81 -14.65 -9.48
N TYR A 91 3.51 -13.57 -9.25
CA TYR A 91 4.94 -13.52 -8.91
C TYR A 91 5.25 -12.22 -8.14
N TRP A 92 6.50 -11.80 -8.06
CA TRP A 92 6.84 -10.52 -7.44
C TRP A 92 6.25 -9.36 -8.23
N ASN A 93 5.63 -8.41 -7.55
CA ASN A 93 4.98 -7.26 -8.15
C ASN A 93 6.01 -6.26 -8.65
N GLN A 94 6.71 -6.59 -9.71
CA GLN A 94 7.72 -5.72 -10.30
C GLN A 94 7.75 -5.79 -11.82
N VAL A 95 8.27 -4.73 -12.42
CA VAL A 95 8.55 -4.61 -13.84
C VAL A 95 10.00 -4.17 -14.00
N HIS A 96 10.70 -4.73 -14.98
CA HIS A 96 12.09 -4.39 -15.27
C HIS A 96 12.18 -3.44 -16.46
N GLY A 97 12.96 -2.36 -16.31
CA GLY A 97 13.23 -1.40 -17.37
C GLY A 97 14.07 -0.24 -16.86
N ARG A 98 14.80 0.42 -17.77
CA ARG A 98 15.55 1.65 -17.49
C ARG A 98 14.69 2.90 -17.76
N ASN A 99 13.68 2.76 -18.61
CA ASN A 99 12.75 3.78 -19.05
C ASN A 99 11.40 3.13 -19.36
N ALA A 100 10.42 3.91 -19.79
CA ALA A 100 9.06 3.43 -20.07
C ALA A 100 9.01 2.43 -21.23
N GLU A 101 9.84 2.65 -22.27
CA GLU A 101 9.91 1.79 -23.45
C GLU A 101 10.48 0.41 -23.09
N ASP A 102 11.49 0.35 -22.23
CA ASP A 102 12.07 -0.90 -21.78
C ASP A 102 11.08 -1.64 -20.87
N ALA A 103 10.41 -0.94 -19.94
CA ALA A 103 9.40 -1.51 -19.08
C ALA A 103 8.23 -2.14 -19.87
N ALA A 104 7.80 -1.51 -20.97
CA ALA A 104 6.76 -2.04 -21.83
C ALA A 104 7.18 -3.35 -22.57
N LYS A 105 8.47 -3.62 -22.71
CA LYS A 105 9.01 -4.86 -23.31
C LYS A 105 9.18 -6.00 -22.31
N ASP A 106 9.11 -5.73 -21.02
CA ASP A 106 9.10 -6.76 -19.98
C ASP A 106 7.73 -7.46 -19.96
N LEU A 107 7.56 -8.45 -20.82
CA LEU A 107 6.29 -9.15 -21.00
C LEU A 107 5.84 -9.88 -19.74
N GLU A 108 6.77 -10.45 -18.96
CA GLU A 108 6.47 -11.13 -17.71
C GLU A 108 6.04 -10.12 -16.63
N GLY A 109 6.79 -9.03 -16.47
CA GLY A 109 6.43 -7.96 -15.54
C GLY A 109 5.06 -7.34 -15.87
N MET A 110 4.81 -7.05 -17.15
CA MET A 110 3.53 -6.52 -17.60
C MET A 110 2.37 -7.51 -17.41
N GLN A 111 2.61 -8.81 -17.57
CA GLN A 111 1.64 -9.86 -17.25
C GLN A 111 1.36 -9.91 -15.76
N THR A 112 2.39 -9.85 -14.93
CA THR A 112 2.30 -9.80 -13.48
C THR A 112 1.46 -8.60 -13.01
N MET A 113 1.65 -7.42 -13.63
CA MET A 113 0.86 -6.23 -13.32
C MET A 113 -0.62 -6.38 -13.72
N ARG A 114 -0.92 -7.00 -14.86
CA ARG A 114 -2.30 -7.30 -15.25
C ARG A 114 -2.97 -8.26 -14.26
N ASN A 115 -2.26 -9.32 -13.85
CA ASN A 115 -2.76 -10.27 -12.86
C ASN A 115 -3.00 -9.60 -11.50
N LEU A 116 -2.11 -8.70 -11.08
CA LEU A 116 -2.32 -7.88 -9.88
C LEU A 116 -3.60 -7.05 -9.98
N GLY A 117 -3.81 -6.39 -11.11
CA GLY A 117 -5.02 -5.60 -11.37
C GLY A 117 -6.30 -6.45 -11.30
N HIS A 118 -6.29 -7.65 -11.90
CA HIS A 118 -7.41 -8.58 -11.83
C HIS A 118 -7.69 -9.05 -10.40
N ASN A 119 -6.64 -9.41 -9.64
CA ASN A 119 -6.78 -9.82 -8.25
C ASN A 119 -7.32 -8.68 -7.38
N MET A 120 -6.81 -7.46 -7.55
CA MET A 120 -7.32 -6.29 -6.84
C MET A 120 -8.80 -6.05 -7.13
N ALA A 121 -9.21 -6.09 -8.40
CA ALA A 121 -10.60 -5.93 -8.79
C ALA A 121 -11.50 -7.03 -8.21
N TRP A 122 -11.01 -8.27 -8.18
CA TRP A 122 -11.75 -9.39 -7.58
C TRP A 122 -11.93 -9.21 -6.07
N VAL A 123 -10.87 -8.83 -5.33
CA VAL A 123 -10.94 -8.59 -3.89
C VAL A 123 -11.93 -7.45 -3.58
N LEU A 124 -11.86 -6.34 -4.32
CA LEU A 124 -12.79 -5.22 -4.16
C LEU A 124 -14.25 -5.65 -4.33
N LYS A 125 -14.55 -6.42 -5.38
CA LYS A 125 -15.90 -6.96 -5.61
C LYS A 125 -16.34 -7.91 -4.49
N CYS A 126 -15.45 -8.73 -3.95
CA CYS A 126 -15.77 -9.62 -2.82
C CYS A 126 -16.11 -8.81 -1.57
N LEU A 127 -15.37 -7.74 -1.27
CA LEU A 127 -15.63 -6.88 -0.13
C LEU A 127 -16.96 -6.13 -0.29
N GLU A 128 -17.25 -5.63 -1.48
CA GLU A 128 -18.52 -4.97 -1.79
C GLU A 128 -19.69 -5.94 -1.61
N ALA A 129 -19.62 -7.13 -2.22
CA ALA A 129 -20.66 -8.16 -2.07
C ALA A 129 -20.83 -8.63 -0.62
N GLY A 130 -19.75 -8.70 0.16
CA GLY A 130 -19.81 -8.97 1.60
C GLY A 130 -20.55 -7.88 2.36
N LYS A 131 -20.23 -6.62 2.08
CA LYS A 131 -20.88 -5.46 2.68
C LYS A 131 -22.40 -5.43 2.38
N GLU A 132 -22.79 -5.70 1.15
CA GLU A 132 -24.19 -5.79 0.75
C GLU A 132 -24.97 -6.90 1.51
N LYS A 133 -24.27 -7.97 1.91
CA LYS A 133 -24.82 -9.06 2.75
C LYS A 133 -24.70 -8.80 4.25
N GLY A 134 -24.31 -7.59 4.67
CA GLY A 134 -24.21 -7.22 6.07
C GLY A 134 -22.94 -7.70 6.78
N LEU A 135 -21.93 -8.22 6.06
CA LEU A 135 -20.64 -8.54 6.67
C LEU A 135 -19.91 -7.26 7.05
N VAL A 136 -19.46 -7.20 8.30
CA VAL A 136 -18.69 -6.08 8.84
C VAL A 136 -17.28 -6.54 9.21
N PRO A 137 -16.26 -5.70 8.99
CA PRO A 137 -14.90 -6.02 9.42
C PRO A 137 -14.81 -6.20 10.94
N PRO A 138 -13.94 -7.10 11.44
CA PRO A 138 -13.76 -7.29 12.89
C PRO A 138 -13.14 -6.05 13.52
N THR A 139 -13.57 -5.75 14.75
CA THR A 139 -12.95 -4.71 15.57
C THR A 139 -11.61 -5.21 16.10
N ALA A 140 -10.56 -4.40 15.95
CA ALA A 140 -9.25 -4.72 16.49
C ALA A 140 -9.27 -4.68 18.03
N ASP A 141 -8.84 -5.75 18.68
CA ASP A 141 -8.48 -5.72 20.09
C ASP A 141 -7.09 -5.08 20.24
N ARG A 142 -7.01 -4.03 21.05
CA ARG A 142 -5.76 -3.31 21.39
C ARG A 142 -5.63 -3.09 22.88
N SER A 143 -6.27 -3.93 23.68
CA SER A 143 -6.28 -3.85 25.14
C SER A 143 -4.91 -4.08 25.77
N ASN A 144 -4.03 -4.80 25.09
CA ASN A 144 -2.69 -5.11 25.56
C ASN A 144 -1.62 -4.41 24.74
N GLN A 145 -0.74 -3.69 25.42
CA GLN A 145 0.44 -3.06 24.81
C GLN A 145 1.70 -3.50 25.56
N THR A 146 2.61 -4.15 24.84
CA THR A 146 3.91 -4.48 25.40
C THR A 146 4.84 -3.28 25.30
N ASN A 147 5.34 -2.83 26.46
CA ASN A 147 6.35 -1.79 26.54
C ASN A 147 7.49 -2.24 27.46
N PHE A 148 8.65 -2.50 26.88
CA PHE A 148 9.87 -2.88 27.60
C PHE A 148 10.73 -1.69 28.01
N ILE A 149 10.37 -0.47 27.68
CA ILE A 149 11.06 0.75 28.08
C ILE A 149 10.45 1.18 29.43
N ARG A 150 11.26 1.09 30.47
CA ARG A 150 10.93 1.52 31.83
C ARG A 150 11.71 2.78 32.18
#